data_283a93f945c2ae2f84ad798f8a10d3ee
#
_entry.id   283a93f945c2ae2f84ad798f8a10d3ee
#
_cell.length_a   1.000
_cell.length_b   1.000
_cell.length_c   1.000
_cell.angle_alpha   90.00
_cell.angle_beta   90.00
_cell.angle_gamma   90.00
#
_symmetry.space_group_name_H-M   'P 1'
#
loop_
_entity.id
_entity.type
_entity.pdbx_description
1 polymer ?
#
loop_
_entity_poly.entity_id
_entity_poly.type
_entity_poly.pdbx_seq_one_letter_code
_entity_poly.pdbx_strand_id
1 'polypeptide(L)'
;MRITGGLARGIILDVPKKGEVRPATDFVRERIFGRLSAVIQDIHVLDCFAGTGAYGLEALSRGAQHVCFLEKDPQVVCVLRNNCEKVCKSLQREVISAISIFSADAFHFDLSRLDLPINYIFFDPPYRFWEEHTAALLGLLEDLAQEFPESRMVIEYPSQFIWTEQMPWEPIYSTPARKKKNSPEINLFQRR
;
A
#
# COMPACT_ATOMS: atom_id res chain seq x y z
N MET A 1 9.02 11.74 -6.59
CA MET A 1 8.99 10.42 -5.95
C MET A 1 9.57 9.39 -6.90
N ARG A 2 10.27 8.37 -6.44
CA ARG A 2 10.92 7.37 -7.32
C ARG A 2 10.83 5.97 -6.70
N ILE A 3 11.01 4.94 -7.52
CA ILE A 3 11.24 3.56 -7.08
C ILE A 3 12.62 3.49 -6.42
N THR A 4 12.69 2.96 -5.20
CA THR A 4 13.90 3.00 -4.37
C THR A 4 14.75 1.74 -4.47
N GLY A 5 14.15 0.60 -4.88
CA GLY A 5 14.85 -0.67 -4.99
C GLY A 5 14.27 -1.60 -6.07
N GLY A 6 14.88 -2.75 -6.23
CA GLY A 6 14.48 -3.75 -7.24
C GLY A 6 14.94 -3.41 -8.65
N LEU A 7 14.37 -4.12 -9.63
CA LEU A 7 14.79 -4.05 -11.04
C LEU A 7 14.41 -2.74 -11.71
N ALA A 8 13.34 -2.05 -11.23
CA ALA A 8 12.91 -0.74 -11.74
C ALA A 8 13.44 0.43 -10.89
N ARG A 9 14.49 0.21 -10.07
CA ARG A 9 15.08 1.25 -9.22
C ARG A 9 15.43 2.51 -10.03
N GLY A 10 15.07 3.67 -9.48
CA GLY A 10 15.34 4.98 -10.08
C GLY A 10 14.24 5.50 -11.00
N ILE A 11 13.25 4.69 -11.39
CA ILE A 11 12.10 5.15 -12.17
C ILE A 11 11.36 6.25 -11.39
N ILE A 12 11.17 7.39 -12.05
CA ILE A 12 10.45 8.54 -11.48
C ILE A 12 8.95 8.33 -11.71
N LEU A 13 8.20 8.32 -10.60
CA LEU A 13 6.75 8.26 -10.63
C LEU A 13 6.16 9.66 -10.75
N ASP A 14 5.19 9.81 -11.65
CA ASP A 14 4.41 11.02 -11.77
C ASP A 14 3.54 11.22 -10.52
N VAL A 15 3.29 12.48 -10.19
CA VAL A 15 2.38 12.87 -9.11
C VAL A 15 1.34 13.83 -9.68
N PRO A 16 0.09 13.81 -9.16
CA PRO A 16 -0.94 14.74 -9.58
C PRO A 16 -0.49 16.20 -9.36
N LYS A 17 -0.83 17.08 -10.30
CA LYS A 17 -0.50 18.51 -10.19
C LYS A 17 -1.27 19.22 -9.07
N LYS A 18 -2.43 18.67 -8.67
CA LYS A 18 -3.28 19.16 -7.57
C LYS A 18 -3.77 17.96 -6.77
N GLY A 19 -3.69 18.01 -5.45
CA GLY A 19 -4.19 16.98 -4.55
C GLY A 19 -3.32 16.81 -3.31
N GLU A 20 -3.92 16.30 -2.25
CA GLU A 20 -3.25 16.00 -0.97
C GLU A 20 -2.46 14.68 -0.99
N VAL A 21 -1.95 14.26 -2.13
CA VAL A 21 -1.10 13.07 -2.17
C VAL A 21 0.22 13.43 -1.49
N ARG A 22 0.35 13.08 -0.22
CA ARG A 22 1.63 13.09 0.48
C ARG A 22 2.27 11.73 0.27
N PRO A 23 3.24 11.62 -0.63
CA PRO A 23 3.90 10.34 -0.83
C PRO A 23 4.65 9.97 0.44
N ALA A 24 4.56 8.71 0.87
CA ALA A 24 5.53 8.15 1.81
C ALA A 24 6.93 8.51 1.32
N THR A 25 7.77 9.06 2.19
CA THR A 25 9.11 9.49 1.78
C THR A 25 9.89 8.28 1.27
N ASP A 26 10.74 8.48 0.26
CA ASP A 26 11.61 7.43 -0.28
C ASP A 26 12.31 6.64 0.85
N PHE A 27 12.76 7.34 1.88
CA PHE A 27 13.41 6.75 3.05
C PHE A 27 12.52 5.75 3.82
N VAL A 28 11.24 6.07 3.98
CA VAL A 28 10.28 5.22 4.68
C VAL A 28 10.03 3.95 3.89
N ARG A 29 9.81 4.08 2.59
CA ARG A 29 9.65 2.92 1.72
C ARG A 29 10.89 2.04 1.71
N GLU A 30 12.09 2.60 1.61
CA GLU A 30 13.34 1.82 1.69
C GLU A 30 13.42 0.98 2.96
N ARG A 31 13.04 1.54 4.10
CA ARG A 31 13.08 0.80 5.38
C ARG A 31 12.11 -0.36 5.42
N ILE A 32 10.86 -0.14 4.99
CA ILE A 32 9.85 -1.19 4.96
C ILE A 32 10.26 -2.29 4.00
N PHE A 33 10.58 -1.94 2.77
CA PHE A 33 10.97 -2.92 1.77
C PHE A 33 12.33 -3.58 2.05
N GLY A 34 13.20 -2.95 2.81
CA GLY A 34 14.40 -3.60 3.33
C GLY A 34 14.07 -4.79 4.23
N ARG A 35 12.98 -4.71 5.01
CA ARG A 35 12.48 -5.82 5.83
C ARG A 35 11.72 -6.87 5.03
N LEU A 36 11.00 -6.44 4.00
CA LEU A 36 10.21 -7.34 3.16
C LEU A 36 11.06 -8.03 2.08
N SER A 37 12.34 -7.67 1.92
CA SER A 37 13.18 -8.12 0.80
C SER A 37 13.27 -9.64 0.66
N ALA A 38 13.24 -10.39 1.75
CA ALA A 38 13.33 -11.85 1.74
C ALA A 38 11.99 -12.54 1.40
N VAL A 39 10.86 -11.82 1.45
CA VAL A 39 9.52 -12.42 1.35
C VAL A 39 8.66 -11.79 0.27
N ILE A 40 9.18 -10.81 -0.48
CA ILE A 40 8.43 -10.06 -1.49
C ILE A 40 8.40 -10.76 -2.86
N GLN A 41 9.22 -11.81 -3.06
CA GLN A 41 9.28 -12.53 -4.31
C GLN A 41 8.02 -13.39 -4.51
N ASP A 42 7.49 -13.36 -5.74
CA ASP A 42 6.39 -14.19 -6.20
C ASP A 42 5.08 -14.09 -5.40
N ILE A 43 4.89 -12.98 -4.65
CA ILE A 43 3.70 -12.74 -3.85
C ILE A 43 2.71 -11.82 -4.55
N HIS A 44 1.45 -11.88 -4.10
CA HIS A 44 0.38 -10.98 -4.51
C HIS A 44 0.17 -9.88 -3.46
N VAL A 45 0.03 -8.67 -3.93
CA VAL A 45 -0.05 -7.47 -3.10
C VAL A 45 -1.34 -6.71 -3.38
N LEU A 46 -1.95 -6.18 -2.32
CA LEU A 46 -3.05 -5.21 -2.39
C LEU A 46 -2.55 -3.86 -1.86
N ASP A 47 -2.73 -2.80 -2.64
CA ASP A 47 -2.49 -1.41 -2.26
C ASP A 47 -3.84 -0.70 -2.14
N CYS A 48 -4.37 -0.60 -0.90
CA CYS A 48 -5.75 -0.20 -0.64
C CYS A 48 -6.05 1.28 -0.88
N PHE A 49 -5.06 2.15 -0.77
CA PHE A 49 -5.17 3.59 -0.97
C PHE A 49 -4.04 4.02 -1.88
N ALA A 50 -4.07 3.49 -3.11
CA ALA A 50 -2.90 3.42 -3.97
C ALA A 50 -2.29 4.78 -4.34
N GLY A 51 -3.10 5.82 -4.45
CA GLY A 51 -2.59 7.10 -4.89
C GLY A 51 -1.83 6.97 -6.21
N THR A 52 -0.55 7.32 -6.20
CA THR A 52 0.33 7.20 -7.38
C THR A 52 0.92 5.80 -7.60
N GLY A 53 0.59 4.84 -6.73
CA GLY A 53 1.08 3.46 -6.77
C GLY A 53 2.44 3.24 -6.12
N ALA A 54 2.87 4.13 -5.22
CA ALA A 54 4.23 4.09 -4.71
C ALA A 54 4.62 2.81 -3.99
N TYR A 55 3.74 2.25 -3.16
CA TYR A 55 3.98 1.00 -2.44
C TYR A 55 3.87 -0.22 -3.35
N GLY A 56 2.77 -0.33 -4.09
CA GLY A 56 2.57 -1.48 -4.97
C GLY A 56 3.60 -1.58 -6.09
N LEU A 57 3.98 -0.45 -6.71
CA LEU A 57 5.02 -0.44 -7.75
C LEU A 57 6.42 -0.69 -7.21
N GLU A 58 6.72 -0.29 -5.98
CA GLU A 58 7.95 -0.68 -5.29
C GLU A 58 7.97 -2.19 -5.05
N ALA A 59 6.84 -2.79 -4.60
CA ALA A 59 6.70 -4.22 -4.43
C ALA A 59 6.94 -4.97 -5.75
N LEU A 60 6.31 -4.52 -6.83
CA LEU A 60 6.49 -5.09 -8.16
C LEU A 60 7.94 -5.03 -8.63
N SER A 61 8.61 -3.88 -8.43
CA SER A 61 10.04 -3.70 -8.75
C SER A 61 10.95 -4.66 -8.01
N ARG A 62 10.54 -5.09 -6.81
CA ARG A 62 11.30 -6.01 -5.94
C ARG A 62 10.91 -7.47 -6.10
N GLY A 63 10.01 -7.78 -7.04
CA GLY A 63 9.73 -9.16 -7.42
C GLY A 63 8.34 -9.66 -7.05
N ALA A 64 7.43 -8.83 -6.57
CA ALA A 64 6.03 -9.23 -6.41
C ALA A 64 5.47 -9.74 -7.75
N GLN A 65 4.68 -10.81 -7.69
CA GLN A 65 4.10 -11.42 -8.87
C GLN A 65 2.98 -10.58 -9.45
N HIS A 66 2.10 -10.09 -8.59
CA HIS A 66 0.95 -9.29 -9.00
C HIS A 66 0.61 -8.24 -7.97
N VAL A 67 0.12 -7.08 -8.43
CA VAL A 67 -0.33 -5.99 -7.56
C VAL A 67 -1.74 -5.55 -7.94
N CYS A 68 -2.65 -5.59 -6.97
CA CYS A 68 -3.97 -4.99 -7.06
C CYS A 68 -3.96 -3.60 -6.43
N PHE A 69 -4.45 -2.61 -7.14
CA PHE A 69 -4.56 -1.23 -6.67
C PHE A 69 -6.02 -0.83 -6.52
N LEU A 70 -6.37 -0.23 -5.37
CA LEU A 70 -7.63 0.46 -5.15
C LEU A 70 -7.37 1.97 -5.07
N GLU A 71 -7.95 2.74 -5.96
CA GLU A 71 -7.88 4.21 -5.95
C GLU A 71 -9.23 4.77 -6.43
N LYS A 72 -9.79 5.71 -5.68
CA LYS A 72 -11.13 6.24 -5.96
C LYS A 72 -11.16 7.46 -6.88
N ASP A 73 -10.08 8.25 -6.87
CA ASP A 73 -10.02 9.48 -7.67
C ASP A 73 -9.64 9.14 -9.13
N PRO A 74 -10.53 9.37 -10.12
CA PRO A 74 -10.25 9.05 -11.52
C PRO A 74 -9.03 9.80 -12.09
N GLN A 75 -8.72 11.00 -11.58
CA GLN A 75 -7.55 11.76 -12.02
C GLN A 75 -6.26 11.11 -11.49
N VAL A 76 -6.28 10.64 -10.25
CA VAL A 76 -5.16 9.90 -9.64
C VAL A 76 -5.00 8.53 -10.31
N VAL A 77 -6.10 7.83 -10.62
CA VAL A 77 -6.07 6.57 -11.40
C VAL A 77 -5.38 6.75 -12.75
N CYS A 78 -5.61 7.87 -13.44
CA CYS A 78 -4.91 8.16 -14.70
C CYS A 78 -3.38 8.24 -14.49
N VAL A 79 -2.93 8.94 -13.44
CA VAL A 79 -1.51 9.03 -13.09
C VAL A 79 -0.96 7.66 -12.69
N LEU A 80 -1.71 6.90 -11.90
CA LEU A 80 -1.35 5.53 -11.49
C LEU A 80 -1.13 4.64 -12.72
N ARG A 81 -2.03 4.66 -13.70
CA ARG A 81 -1.88 3.88 -14.96
C ARG A 81 -0.58 4.21 -15.69
N ASN A 82 -0.27 5.49 -15.84
CA ASN A 82 0.98 5.92 -16.48
C ASN A 82 2.22 5.43 -15.71
N ASN A 83 2.18 5.46 -14.38
CA ASN A 83 3.25 4.94 -13.54
C ASN A 83 3.39 3.42 -13.68
N CYS A 84 2.28 2.68 -13.74
CA CYS A 84 2.27 1.25 -13.99
C CYS A 84 2.94 0.88 -15.32
N GLU A 85 2.59 1.58 -16.39
CA GLU A 85 3.20 1.38 -17.71
C GLU A 85 4.71 1.62 -17.69
N LYS A 86 5.17 2.71 -17.04
CA LYS A 86 6.61 3.02 -16.92
C LYS A 86 7.37 1.91 -16.19
N VAL A 87 6.83 1.46 -15.05
CA VAL A 87 7.46 0.42 -14.24
C VAL A 87 7.44 -0.92 -14.96
N CYS A 88 6.30 -1.35 -15.51
CA CYS A 88 6.18 -2.60 -16.25
C CYS A 88 7.12 -2.61 -17.47
N LYS A 89 7.21 -1.51 -18.22
CA LYS A 89 8.16 -1.38 -19.33
C LYS A 89 9.61 -1.60 -18.87
N SER A 90 10.01 -1.01 -17.72
CA SER A 90 11.35 -1.23 -17.15
C SER A 90 11.59 -2.66 -16.71
N LEU A 91 10.55 -3.36 -16.24
CA LEU A 91 10.59 -4.75 -15.83
C LEU A 91 10.46 -5.75 -16.99
N GLN A 92 10.22 -5.28 -18.20
CA GLN A 92 9.90 -6.10 -19.37
C GLN A 92 8.70 -7.05 -19.13
N ARG A 93 7.67 -6.53 -18.42
CA ARG A 93 6.44 -7.25 -18.08
C ARG A 93 5.24 -6.59 -18.73
N GLU A 94 4.26 -7.41 -19.12
CA GLU A 94 2.96 -6.91 -19.55
C GLU A 94 2.16 -6.40 -18.35
N VAL A 95 1.54 -5.21 -18.47
CA VAL A 95 0.74 -4.61 -17.37
C VAL A 95 -0.37 -5.56 -16.95
N ILE A 96 -1.11 -6.14 -17.91
CA ILE A 96 -2.26 -7.02 -17.65
C ILE A 96 -1.91 -8.28 -16.84
N SER A 97 -0.68 -8.76 -16.95
CA SER A 97 -0.22 -9.95 -16.20
C SER A 97 0.29 -9.62 -14.81
N ALA A 98 0.65 -8.37 -14.56
CA ALA A 98 1.32 -7.93 -13.34
C ALA A 98 0.46 -7.04 -12.44
N ILE A 99 -0.60 -6.42 -12.98
CA ILE A 99 -1.32 -5.33 -12.31
C ILE A 99 -2.81 -5.41 -12.59
N SER A 100 -3.60 -5.23 -11.52
CA SER A 100 -5.04 -4.95 -11.59
C SER A 100 -5.31 -3.58 -10.95
N ILE A 101 -6.05 -2.70 -11.63
CA ILE A 101 -6.41 -1.37 -11.11
C ILE A 101 -7.93 -1.27 -11.03
N PHE A 102 -8.44 -1.08 -9.82
CA PHE A 102 -9.85 -0.84 -9.53
C PHE A 102 -10.05 0.63 -9.19
N SER A 103 -10.78 1.35 -10.06
CA SER A 103 -11.21 2.72 -9.76
C SER A 103 -12.42 2.66 -8.84
N ALA A 104 -12.16 2.54 -7.53
CA ALA A 104 -13.18 2.27 -6.52
C ALA A 104 -12.81 2.87 -5.16
N ASP A 105 -13.81 3.18 -4.36
CA ASP A 105 -13.62 3.54 -2.95
C ASP A 105 -13.38 2.27 -2.13
N ALA A 106 -12.23 2.22 -1.42
CA ALA A 106 -11.83 1.08 -0.61
C ALA A 106 -12.87 0.70 0.46
N PHE A 107 -13.63 1.69 0.98
CA PHE A 107 -14.67 1.44 1.98
C PHE A 107 -15.92 0.71 1.44
N HIS A 108 -16.10 0.67 0.12
CA HIS A 108 -17.27 0.09 -0.52
C HIS A 108 -16.91 -0.95 -1.58
N PHE A 109 -15.64 -1.31 -1.66
CA PHE A 109 -15.16 -2.28 -2.63
C PHE A 109 -15.45 -3.70 -2.15
N ASP A 110 -16.04 -4.50 -3.02
CA ASP A 110 -16.25 -5.92 -2.77
C ASP A 110 -14.91 -6.67 -2.91
N LEU A 111 -14.31 -7.04 -1.79
CA LEU A 111 -12.99 -7.68 -1.71
C LEU A 111 -12.97 -9.05 -2.40
N SER A 112 -14.12 -9.75 -2.51
CA SER A 112 -14.21 -11.04 -3.20
C SER A 112 -13.89 -10.96 -4.70
N ARG A 113 -13.88 -9.74 -5.26
CA ARG A 113 -13.46 -9.48 -6.65
C ARG A 113 -11.94 -9.56 -6.86
N LEU A 114 -11.18 -9.62 -5.77
CA LEU A 114 -9.74 -9.88 -5.81
C LEU A 114 -9.53 -11.39 -5.88
N ASP A 115 -9.69 -11.97 -7.06
CA ASP A 115 -9.57 -13.41 -7.32
C ASP A 115 -8.09 -13.89 -7.27
N LEU A 116 -7.39 -13.51 -6.20
CA LEU A 116 -5.98 -13.83 -5.93
C LEU A 116 -5.73 -13.96 -4.44
N PRO A 117 -4.88 -14.89 -4.00
CA PRO A 117 -4.47 -15.00 -2.60
C PRO A 117 -3.56 -13.82 -2.23
N ILE A 118 -4.10 -12.79 -1.58
CA ILE A 118 -3.31 -11.62 -1.16
C ILE A 118 -2.37 -12.00 -0.01
N ASN A 119 -1.08 -11.79 -0.19
CA ASN A 119 -0.05 -12.08 0.82
C ASN A 119 0.35 -10.85 1.64
N TYR A 120 0.35 -9.67 0.99
CA TYR A 120 0.65 -8.40 1.65
C TYR A 120 -0.33 -7.32 1.25
N ILE A 121 -0.73 -6.53 2.25
CA ILE A 121 -1.63 -5.39 2.09
C ILE A 121 -0.88 -4.13 2.50
N PHE A 122 -0.83 -3.12 1.64
CA PHE A 122 -0.42 -1.76 2.00
C PHE A 122 -1.66 -0.94 2.30
N PHE A 123 -1.69 -0.34 3.49
CA PHE A 123 -2.82 0.40 4.03
C PHE A 123 -2.34 1.79 4.47
N ASP A 124 -2.39 2.75 3.55
CA ASP A 124 -1.91 4.13 3.73
C ASP A 124 -3.03 5.15 3.42
N PRO A 125 -4.10 5.16 4.24
CA PRO A 125 -5.20 6.10 4.02
C PRO A 125 -4.77 7.55 4.31
N PRO A 126 -5.40 8.55 3.70
CA PRO A 126 -5.19 9.95 4.06
C PRO A 126 -5.34 10.17 5.57
N TYR A 127 -4.42 10.93 6.20
CA TYR A 127 -4.41 11.10 7.66
C TYR A 127 -5.72 11.59 8.26
N ARG A 128 -6.44 12.49 7.54
CA ARG A 128 -7.77 12.94 7.96
C ARG A 128 -8.77 11.81 8.15
N PHE A 129 -8.62 10.67 7.46
CA PHE A 129 -9.53 9.54 7.59
C PHE A 129 -9.42 8.86 8.97
N TRP A 130 -8.26 8.93 9.61
CA TRP A 130 -8.08 8.42 10.97
C TRP A 130 -8.88 9.23 12.01
N GLU A 131 -9.27 10.47 11.71
CA GLU A 131 -10.09 11.33 12.55
C GLU A 131 -11.55 11.35 12.08
N GLU A 132 -11.76 11.53 10.77
CA GLU A 132 -13.09 11.76 10.18
C GLU A 132 -13.84 10.45 9.87
N HIS A 133 -13.12 9.36 9.61
CA HIS A 133 -13.66 8.08 9.12
C HIS A 133 -13.17 6.87 9.92
N THR A 134 -12.82 7.05 11.19
CA THR A 134 -12.23 5.99 12.04
C THR A 134 -13.04 4.70 12.02
N ALA A 135 -14.37 4.78 12.19
CA ALA A 135 -15.23 3.60 12.19
C ALA A 135 -15.19 2.85 10.86
N ALA A 136 -15.18 3.56 9.73
CA ALA A 136 -15.09 2.95 8.41
C ALA A 136 -13.70 2.32 8.16
N LEU A 137 -12.62 2.95 8.64
CA LEU A 137 -11.28 2.36 8.58
C LEU A 137 -11.20 1.08 9.40
N LEU A 138 -11.77 1.05 10.61
CA LEU A 138 -11.79 -0.14 11.45
C LEU A 138 -12.63 -1.25 10.82
N GLY A 139 -13.79 -0.95 10.24
CA GLY A 139 -14.59 -1.91 9.50
C GLY A 139 -13.83 -2.51 8.32
N LEU A 140 -13.15 -1.68 7.53
CA LEU A 140 -12.32 -2.16 6.42
C LEU A 140 -11.16 -3.05 6.90
N LEU A 141 -10.54 -2.73 8.04
CA LEU A 141 -9.49 -3.58 8.63
C LEU A 141 -10.03 -4.94 9.07
N GLU A 142 -11.28 -5.01 9.55
CA GLU A 142 -11.96 -6.26 9.88
C GLU A 142 -12.28 -7.08 8.63
N ASP A 143 -12.84 -6.44 7.59
CA ASP A 143 -13.15 -7.09 6.31
C ASP A 143 -11.89 -7.68 5.66
N LEU A 144 -10.79 -6.92 5.65
CA LEU A 144 -9.50 -7.39 5.14
C LEU A 144 -8.94 -8.57 5.94
N ALA A 145 -9.14 -8.58 7.27
CA ALA A 145 -8.70 -9.69 8.11
C ALA A 145 -9.54 -10.96 7.90
N GLN A 146 -10.81 -10.82 7.55
CA GLN A 146 -11.70 -11.94 7.24
C GLN A 146 -11.42 -12.51 5.85
N GLU A 147 -11.27 -11.65 4.85
CA GLU A 147 -11.08 -12.07 3.45
C GLU A 147 -9.67 -12.64 3.21
N PHE A 148 -8.63 -12.06 3.86
CA PHE A 148 -7.23 -12.46 3.67
C PHE A 148 -6.56 -12.85 4.98
N PRO A 149 -6.98 -13.93 5.64
CA PRO A 149 -6.55 -14.30 7.00
C PRO A 149 -5.06 -14.60 7.11
N GLU A 150 -4.40 -15.02 6.03
CA GLU A 150 -2.96 -15.34 6.01
C GLU A 150 -2.09 -14.16 5.57
N SER A 151 -2.71 -13.03 5.25
CA SER A 151 -1.96 -11.85 4.79
C SER A 151 -1.25 -11.14 5.95
N ARG A 152 -0.23 -10.36 5.57
CA ARG A 152 0.41 -9.36 6.43
C ARG A 152 0.06 -7.98 5.93
N MET A 153 0.05 -7.01 6.83
CA MET A 153 -0.33 -5.64 6.49
C MET A 153 0.74 -4.64 6.91
N VAL A 154 1.11 -3.76 6.00
CA VAL A 154 1.89 -2.56 6.30
C VAL A 154 0.91 -1.42 6.44
N ILE A 155 0.82 -0.84 7.64
CA ILE A 155 -0.11 0.25 7.94
C ILE A 155 0.67 1.52 8.24
N GLU A 156 0.31 2.63 7.56
CA GLU A 156 0.73 3.97 7.93
C GLU A 156 -0.41 4.67 8.67
N TYR A 157 -0.12 5.20 9.86
CA TYR A 157 -1.11 5.83 10.71
C TYR A 157 -0.51 6.97 11.55
N PRO A 158 -1.34 7.92 12.05
CA PRO A 158 -0.88 8.99 12.92
C PRO A 158 -0.35 8.44 14.25
N SER A 159 0.75 9.00 14.77
CA SER A 159 1.36 8.56 16.03
C SER A 159 0.47 8.69 17.27
N GLN A 160 -0.59 9.51 17.20
CA GLN A 160 -1.59 9.61 18.24
C GLN A 160 -2.66 8.51 18.21
N PHE A 161 -2.72 7.73 17.16
CA PHE A 161 -3.69 6.62 17.05
C PHE A 161 -3.25 5.46 17.94
N ILE A 162 -4.16 4.97 18.79
CA ILE A 162 -3.88 3.91 19.75
C ILE A 162 -4.45 2.59 19.23
N TRP A 163 -3.57 1.65 18.98
CA TRP A 163 -3.94 0.27 18.65
C TRP A 163 -4.39 -0.46 19.92
N THR A 164 -5.56 -1.10 19.86
CA THR A 164 -6.12 -1.87 20.97
C THR A 164 -6.06 -3.37 20.68
N GLU A 165 -6.15 -4.18 21.74
CA GLU A 165 -6.19 -5.64 21.63
C GLU A 165 -7.45 -6.17 20.93
N GLN A 166 -8.48 -5.34 20.79
CA GLN A 166 -9.73 -5.69 20.11
C GLN A 166 -9.63 -5.61 18.59
N MET A 167 -8.57 -4.98 18.07
CA MET A 167 -8.34 -4.90 16.63
C MET A 167 -7.85 -6.24 16.08
N PRO A 168 -8.27 -6.63 14.86
CA PRO A 168 -7.93 -7.93 14.28
C PRO A 168 -6.45 -8.06 13.87
N TRP A 169 -5.70 -6.98 13.95
CA TRP A 169 -4.29 -6.90 13.56
C TRP A 169 -3.40 -6.57 14.76
N GLU A 170 -2.27 -7.26 14.89
CA GLU A 170 -1.26 -6.98 15.90
C GLU A 170 0.08 -6.61 15.27
N PRO A 171 0.79 -5.62 15.82
CA PRO A 171 2.08 -5.22 15.28
C PRO A 171 3.14 -6.29 15.57
N ILE A 172 3.80 -6.77 14.52
CA ILE A 172 4.94 -7.69 14.62
C ILE A 172 6.28 -6.96 14.45
N TYR A 173 6.24 -5.75 13.90
CA TYR A 173 7.39 -4.88 13.78
C TYR A 173 6.96 -3.42 13.71
N SER A 174 7.60 -2.59 14.53
CA SER A 174 7.41 -1.15 14.53
C SER A 174 8.66 -0.44 14.00
N THR A 175 8.47 0.47 13.06
CA THR A 175 9.57 1.35 12.66
C THR A 175 9.82 2.34 13.79
N PRO A 176 11.07 2.55 14.24
CA PRO A 176 11.34 3.57 15.26
C PRO A 176 10.81 4.93 14.79
N ALA A 177 9.93 5.52 15.59
CA ALA A 177 9.37 6.82 15.31
C ALA A 177 10.49 7.85 15.11
N ARG A 178 10.39 8.69 14.07
CA ARG A 178 11.21 9.89 14.01
C ARG A 178 10.79 10.77 15.18
N LYS A 179 11.74 11.33 15.96
CA LYS A 179 11.53 12.21 17.11
C LYS A 179 10.82 13.56 16.76
N LYS A 180 10.18 13.68 15.62
CA LYS A 180 9.38 14.85 15.27
C LYS A 180 7.93 14.60 15.69
N LYS A 181 7.39 15.53 16.48
CA LYS A 181 5.96 15.57 16.85
C LYS A 181 5.13 15.45 15.58
N ASN A 182 4.16 14.53 15.55
CA ASN A 182 3.28 14.21 14.41
C ASN A 182 3.96 13.53 13.20
N SER A 183 5.07 12.82 13.37
CA SER A 183 5.57 11.93 12.33
C SER A 183 4.67 10.69 12.21
N PRO A 184 4.35 10.22 10.99
CA PRO A 184 3.60 8.99 10.82
C PRO A 184 4.35 7.80 11.40
N GLU A 185 3.60 6.85 11.93
CA GLU A 185 4.08 5.53 12.27
C GLU A 185 3.77 4.57 11.14
N ILE A 186 4.73 3.71 10.83
CA ILE A 186 4.56 2.68 9.82
C ILE A 186 5.03 1.38 10.42
N ASN A 187 4.11 0.45 10.54
CA ASN A 187 4.35 -0.82 11.20
C ASN A 187 3.89 -1.97 10.31
N LEU A 188 4.53 -3.13 10.52
CA LEU A 188 4.11 -4.39 9.93
C LEU A 188 3.24 -5.12 10.94
N PHE A 189 2.10 -5.60 10.46
CA PHE A 189 1.08 -6.30 11.24
C PHE A 189 0.83 -7.70 10.68
N GLN A 190 0.38 -8.59 11.56
CA GLN A 190 -0.25 -9.85 11.21
C GLN A 190 -1.65 -9.90 11.82
N ARG A 191 -2.49 -10.80 11.32
CA ARG A 191 -3.78 -11.13 11.94
C ARG A 191 -3.55 -11.78 13.30
N ARG A 192 -4.41 -11.45 14.27
CA ARG A 192 -4.48 -12.10 15.58
C ARG A 192 -5.10 -13.49 15.51
#